data_cf5046b312a8ad5a13a8651e136c6610
#
_entry.id   cf5046b312a8ad5a13a8651e136c6610
#
_cell.length_a   1.000
_cell.length_b   1.000
_cell.length_c   1.000
_cell.angle_alpha   90.00
_cell.angle_beta   90.00
_cell.angle_gamma   90.00
#
_symmetry.space_group_name_H-M   'P 1'
#
loop_
_entity.id
_entity.type
_entity.pdbx_description
1 polymer ?
#
loop_
_entity_poly.entity_id
_entity_poly.type
_entity_poly.pdbx_seq_one_letter_code
_entity_poly.pdbx_strand_id
1 'polypeptide(L)'
;KVGIDAGGTLIKIVQEQDNQRTFKTELTKNIDQVVEWLNQQQIEKLCLTGGNAGVIAENINIPAQIFVEFDAASQGLGILLKEQGHDLADYIFANVGTGTSLHYFDGQSQRRVGGIGTGGGMIQGLGYLLSQITDYKQLTDMAQHGDRNTIDLKVRHIYKDTEPPIPGDLTAANFGHVLHHLDADFTPSNKLAAVIGVVGEVVTTMAITVAREFKTENIVYIGSSF
;
A
#
# COMPACT_ATOMS: atom_id res chain seq x y z
N LYS A 1 20.77 -7.50 14.59
CA LYS A 1 20.43 -6.16 14.07
C LYS A 1 18.91 -6.02 14.00
N VAL A 2 18.41 -4.79 14.21
CA VAL A 2 16.95 -4.52 14.14
C VAL A 2 16.71 -3.29 13.28
N GLY A 3 15.71 -3.38 12.41
CA GLY A 3 15.17 -2.27 11.62
C GLY A 3 13.70 -2.05 11.96
N ILE A 4 13.28 -0.80 12.12
CA ILE A 4 11.90 -0.45 12.45
C ILE A 4 11.41 0.67 11.53
N ASP A 5 10.27 0.42 10.87
CA ASP A 5 9.46 1.44 10.22
C ASP A 5 8.28 1.78 11.14
N ALA A 6 8.39 2.90 11.84
CA ALA A 6 7.37 3.40 12.76
C ALA A 6 6.37 4.31 12.02
N GLY A 7 5.46 3.71 11.27
CA GLY A 7 4.45 4.43 10.48
C GLY A 7 3.30 4.98 11.32
N GLY A 8 2.37 5.69 10.66
CA GLY A 8 1.20 6.30 11.32
C GLY A 8 0.16 5.30 11.84
N THR A 9 0.04 4.13 11.20
CA THR A 9 -0.96 3.09 11.54
C THR A 9 -0.29 1.82 12.05
N LEU A 10 0.82 1.43 11.43
CA LEU A 10 1.55 0.19 11.72
C LEU A 10 3.02 0.48 12.00
N ILE A 11 3.60 -0.26 12.93
CA ILE A 11 5.03 -0.38 13.17
C ILE A 11 5.47 -1.73 12.59
N LYS A 12 6.40 -1.69 11.63
CA LYS A 12 6.95 -2.88 10.99
C LYS A 12 8.37 -3.07 11.51
N ILE A 13 8.67 -4.28 11.96
CA ILE A 13 9.94 -4.62 12.60
C ILE A 13 10.57 -5.75 11.80
N VAL A 14 11.83 -5.58 11.43
CA VAL A 14 12.68 -6.66 10.93
C VAL A 14 13.81 -6.89 11.91
N GLN A 15 14.01 -8.14 12.30
CA GLN A 15 15.15 -8.56 13.11
C GLN A 15 16.03 -9.50 12.27
N GLU A 16 17.31 -9.20 12.16
CA GLU A 16 18.29 -10.03 11.48
C GLU A 16 19.26 -10.61 12.50
N GLN A 17 19.30 -11.94 12.57
CA GLN A 17 20.23 -12.72 13.38
C GLN A 17 20.69 -13.93 12.56
N ASP A 18 22.01 -14.22 12.55
CA ASP A 18 22.62 -15.36 11.87
C ASP A 18 22.20 -15.50 10.40
N ASN A 19 22.12 -14.37 9.68
CA ASN A 19 21.63 -14.25 8.30
C ASN A 19 20.16 -14.67 8.09
N GLN A 20 19.40 -14.83 9.14
CA GLN A 20 17.95 -15.06 9.08
C GLN A 20 17.20 -13.78 9.44
N ARG A 21 16.17 -13.46 8.67
CA ARG A 21 15.29 -12.32 8.93
C ARG A 21 13.95 -12.81 9.44
N THR A 22 13.51 -12.22 10.53
CA THR A 22 12.14 -12.35 11.05
C THR A 22 11.42 -11.02 10.96
N PHE A 23 10.13 -11.07 10.67
CA PHE A 23 9.30 -9.89 10.48
C PHE A 23 8.16 -9.90 11.48
N LYS A 24 7.89 -8.74 12.06
CA LYS A 24 6.78 -8.52 12.98
C LYS A 24 6.08 -7.21 12.63
N THR A 25 4.77 -7.17 12.80
CA THR A 25 3.98 -5.95 12.65
C THR A 25 3.19 -5.71 13.93
N GLU A 26 3.19 -4.45 14.39
CA GLU A 26 2.42 -3.98 15.53
C GLU A 26 1.57 -2.78 15.15
N LEU A 27 0.46 -2.55 15.86
CA LEU A 27 -0.30 -1.32 15.72
C LEU A 27 0.47 -0.15 16.36
N THR A 28 0.46 1.02 15.74
CA THR A 28 1.18 2.20 16.25
C THR A 28 0.67 2.65 17.63
N LYS A 29 -0.59 2.38 17.97
CA LYS A 29 -1.10 2.61 19.33
C LYS A 29 -0.38 1.80 20.41
N ASN A 30 0.36 0.75 20.05
CA ASN A 30 1.13 -0.11 20.95
C ASN A 30 2.64 0.29 20.98
N ILE A 31 2.99 1.51 20.56
CA ILE A 31 4.38 1.98 20.45
C ILE A 31 5.16 1.82 21.76
N ASP A 32 4.51 2.03 22.91
CA ASP A 32 5.14 1.87 24.23
C ASP A 32 5.62 0.44 24.47
N GLN A 33 4.86 -0.57 24.00
CA GLN A 33 5.25 -1.98 24.09
C GLN A 33 6.47 -2.29 23.22
N VAL A 34 6.57 -1.63 22.05
CA VAL A 34 7.74 -1.76 21.17
C VAL A 34 8.98 -1.14 21.83
N VAL A 35 8.83 0.03 22.46
CA VAL A 35 9.90 0.69 23.21
C VAL A 35 10.37 -0.18 24.39
N GLU A 36 9.43 -0.71 25.16
CA GLU A 36 9.74 -1.62 26.27
C GLU A 36 10.49 -2.87 25.80
N TRP A 37 9.99 -3.50 24.71
CA TRP A 37 10.65 -4.64 24.10
C TRP A 37 12.08 -4.30 23.65
N LEU A 38 12.29 -3.16 22.96
CA LEU A 38 13.63 -2.72 22.54
C LEU A 38 14.60 -2.58 23.72
N ASN A 39 14.15 -1.97 24.83
CA ASN A 39 14.96 -1.74 26.02
C ASN A 39 15.35 -3.04 26.74
N GLN A 40 14.66 -4.16 26.48
CA GLN A 40 14.95 -5.48 27.03
C GLN A 40 15.89 -6.31 26.13
N GLN A 41 16.14 -5.86 24.87
CA GLN A 41 16.94 -6.62 23.91
C GLN A 41 18.43 -6.19 23.95
N GLN A 42 19.30 -7.14 23.63
CA GLN A 42 20.69 -6.84 23.28
C GLN A 42 20.81 -6.60 21.78
N ILE A 43 20.73 -5.34 21.35
CA ILE A 43 20.76 -4.96 19.95
C ILE A 43 22.10 -4.30 19.62
N GLU A 44 22.86 -4.90 18.72
CA GLU A 44 24.13 -4.36 18.23
C GLU A 44 23.93 -3.13 17.32
N LYS A 45 22.90 -3.18 16.48
CA LYS A 45 22.57 -2.11 15.52
C LYS A 45 21.06 -1.95 15.40
N LEU A 46 20.59 -0.72 15.69
CA LEU A 46 19.19 -0.34 15.54
C LEU A 46 19.06 0.78 14.51
N CYS A 47 18.20 0.54 13.51
CA CYS A 47 17.83 1.52 12.50
C CYS A 47 16.33 1.81 12.60
N LEU A 48 15.98 3.09 12.62
CA LEU A 48 14.61 3.57 12.71
C LEU A 48 14.25 4.38 11.47
N THR A 49 13.00 4.28 11.03
CA THR A 49 12.41 5.13 10.00
C THR A 49 10.90 5.28 10.26
N GLY A 50 10.23 6.09 9.43
CA GLY A 50 8.80 6.39 9.57
C GLY A 50 8.52 7.59 10.46
N GLY A 51 7.28 8.11 10.39
CA GLY A 51 6.87 9.36 11.04
C GLY A 51 6.98 9.36 12.58
N ASN A 52 6.93 8.17 13.21
CA ASN A 52 7.07 8.01 14.67
C ASN A 52 8.46 7.53 15.12
N ALA A 53 9.45 7.52 14.23
CA ALA A 53 10.83 7.10 14.57
C ALA A 53 11.42 7.93 15.71
N GLY A 54 11.15 9.24 15.75
CA GLY A 54 11.58 10.14 16.81
C GLY A 54 11.03 9.75 18.18
N VAL A 55 9.75 9.38 18.24
CA VAL A 55 9.09 8.95 19.49
C VAL A 55 9.78 7.71 20.08
N ILE A 56 10.12 6.73 19.21
CA ILE A 56 10.87 5.55 19.65
C ILE A 56 12.26 5.97 20.13
N ALA A 57 12.98 6.78 19.34
CA ALA A 57 14.35 7.17 19.64
C ALA A 57 14.50 7.93 20.98
N GLU A 58 13.52 8.75 21.33
CA GLU A 58 13.50 9.52 22.58
C GLU A 58 13.24 8.65 23.83
N ASN A 59 12.66 7.45 23.68
CA ASN A 59 12.23 6.61 24.78
C ASN A 59 13.00 5.28 24.91
N ILE A 60 14.06 5.08 24.11
CA ILE A 60 14.93 3.90 24.20
C ILE A 60 16.27 4.24 24.84
N ASN A 61 16.89 3.23 25.49
CA ASN A 61 18.19 3.35 26.16
C ASN A 61 19.37 2.92 25.29
N ILE A 62 19.12 2.58 24.02
CA ILE A 62 20.14 2.08 23.08
C ILE A 62 20.29 3.05 21.91
N PRO A 63 21.51 3.22 21.37
CA PRO A 63 21.72 4.12 20.23
C PRO A 63 20.99 3.62 19.00
N ALA A 64 20.28 4.54 18.33
CA ALA A 64 19.56 4.26 17.09
C ALA A 64 19.99 5.23 15.98
N GLN A 65 20.01 4.74 14.75
CA GLN A 65 20.22 5.56 13.57
C GLN A 65 18.88 5.78 12.88
N ILE A 66 18.49 7.05 12.68
CA ILE A 66 17.24 7.41 12.00
C ILE A 66 17.52 7.67 10.52
N PHE A 67 16.71 7.07 9.66
CA PHE A 67 16.75 7.23 8.21
C PHE A 67 15.47 7.86 7.68
N VAL A 68 15.57 8.58 6.57
CA VAL A 68 14.40 9.06 5.83
C VAL A 68 13.62 7.86 5.29
N GLU A 69 12.31 7.86 5.49
CA GLU A 69 11.43 6.71 5.15
C GLU A 69 11.58 6.29 3.68
N PHE A 70 11.59 7.26 2.78
CA PHE A 70 11.65 6.96 1.35
C PHE A 70 13.00 6.39 0.90
N ASP A 71 14.09 6.81 1.54
CA ASP A 71 15.42 6.26 1.26
C ASP A 71 15.55 4.85 1.80
N ALA A 72 15.04 4.60 3.01
CA ALA A 72 15.01 3.26 3.60
C ALA A 72 14.15 2.30 2.74
N ALA A 73 12.96 2.74 2.29
CA ALA A 73 12.09 1.95 1.42
C ALA A 73 12.76 1.62 0.08
N SER A 74 13.42 2.60 -0.56
CA SER A 74 14.12 2.41 -1.82
C SER A 74 15.28 1.43 -1.71
N GLN A 75 16.11 1.56 -0.66
CA GLN A 75 17.22 0.64 -0.42
C GLN A 75 16.73 -0.78 -0.13
N GLY A 76 15.71 -0.91 0.72
CA GLY A 76 15.09 -2.20 1.02
C GLY A 76 14.50 -2.87 -0.22
N LEU A 77 13.82 -2.10 -1.07
CA LEU A 77 13.28 -2.59 -2.33
C LEU A 77 14.39 -3.08 -3.27
N GLY A 78 15.47 -2.32 -3.42
CA GLY A 78 16.62 -2.72 -4.24
C GLY A 78 17.26 -4.03 -3.79
N ILE A 79 17.32 -4.28 -2.47
CA ILE A 79 17.79 -5.57 -1.92
C ILE A 79 16.82 -6.70 -2.30
N LEU A 80 15.51 -6.51 -2.07
CA LEU A 80 14.49 -7.53 -2.35
C LEU A 80 14.42 -7.88 -3.83
N LEU A 81 14.50 -6.89 -4.72
CA LEU A 81 14.51 -7.12 -6.17
C LEU A 81 15.71 -7.99 -6.58
N LYS A 82 16.90 -7.69 -6.08
CA LYS A 82 18.11 -8.48 -6.35
C LYS A 82 18.01 -9.91 -5.80
N GLU A 83 17.49 -10.07 -4.59
CA GLU A 83 17.26 -11.39 -3.99
C GLU A 83 16.26 -12.24 -4.79
N GLN A 84 15.32 -11.61 -5.48
CA GLN A 84 14.34 -12.25 -6.37
C GLN A 84 14.86 -12.41 -7.82
N GLY A 85 16.08 -11.99 -8.11
CA GLY A 85 16.69 -12.11 -9.44
C GLY A 85 16.26 -11.02 -10.44
N HIS A 86 15.64 -9.94 -9.95
CA HIS A 86 15.28 -8.78 -10.76
C HIS A 86 16.42 -7.74 -10.74
N ASP A 87 17.02 -7.51 -11.89
CA ASP A 87 18.03 -6.45 -12.10
C ASP A 87 17.43 -5.35 -12.97
N LEU A 88 16.71 -4.43 -12.33
CA LEU A 88 16.05 -3.32 -12.99
C LEU A 88 16.96 -2.10 -12.99
N ALA A 89 17.26 -1.58 -14.17
CA ALA A 89 18.10 -0.37 -14.31
C ALA A 89 17.39 0.88 -13.77
N ASP A 90 16.10 0.98 -14.03
CA ASP A 90 15.23 2.04 -13.53
C ASP A 90 13.81 1.52 -13.30
N TYR A 91 13.05 2.19 -12.47
CA TYR A 91 11.64 1.85 -12.23
C TYR A 91 10.89 2.96 -11.49
N ILE A 92 9.56 2.95 -11.65
CA ILE A 92 8.65 3.62 -10.71
C ILE A 92 8.32 2.64 -9.58
N PHE A 93 8.39 3.06 -8.34
CA PHE A 93 7.76 2.30 -7.26
C PHE A 93 6.63 3.09 -6.60
N ALA A 94 5.50 2.42 -6.44
CA ALA A 94 4.34 2.91 -5.73
C ALA A 94 4.32 2.31 -4.33
N ASN A 95 4.54 3.14 -3.32
CA ASN A 95 4.43 2.73 -1.91
C ASN A 95 3.00 2.99 -1.43
N VAL A 96 2.21 1.91 -1.32
CA VAL A 96 0.78 1.95 -0.97
C VAL A 96 0.60 1.58 0.50
N GLY A 97 0.69 2.59 1.34
CA GLY A 97 0.38 2.52 2.77
C GLY A 97 -1.01 3.09 3.07
N THR A 98 -1.13 3.97 4.06
CA THR A 98 -2.37 4.72 4.35
C THR A 98 -2.83 5.54 3.15
N GLY A 99 -1.91 6.26 2.51
CA GLY A 99 -2.04 6.81 1.16
C GLY A 99 -1.02 6.18 0.24
N THR A 100 -0.81 6.76 -0.96
CA THR A 100 0.19 6.27 -1.91
C THR A 100 1.20 7.36 -2.22
N SER A 101 2.49 7.01 -2.20
CA SER A 101 3.57 7.83 -2.74
C SER A 101 4.20 7.16 -3.94
N LEU A 102 4.54 7.96 -4.95
CA LEU A 102 5.17 7.52 -6.19
C LEU A 102 6.61 8.03 -6.23
N HIS A 103 7.52 7.16 -6.56
CA HIS A 103 8.95 7.41 -6.61
C HIS A 103 9.54 6.90 -7.90
N TYR A 104 10.50 7.62 -8.44
CA TYR A 104 11.34 7.17 -9.54
C TYR A 104 12.73 6.81 -9.02
N PHE A 105 13.20 5.63 -9.36
CA PHE A 105 14.57 5.19 -9.16
C PHE A 105 15.28 5.16 -10.51
N ASP A 106 16.44 5.84 -10.61
CA ASP A 106 17.22 6.04 -11.85
C ASP A 106 18.44 5.11 -11.98
N GLY A 107 18.49 4.05 -11.16
CA GLY A 107 19.63 3.15 -11.05
C GLY A 107 20.64 3.54 -9.96
N GLN A 108 20.60 4.74 -9.45
CA GLN A 108 21.53 5.24 -8.41
C GLN A 108 20.80 5.82 -7.20
N SER A 109 19.78 6.62 -7.44
CA SER A 109 19.05 7.32 -6.39
C SER A 109 17.54 7.28 -6.63
N GLN A 110 16.78 7.47 -5.56
CA GLN A 110 15.35 7.63 -5.65
C GLN A 110 14.95 9.11 -5.51
N ARG A 111 13.86 9.51 -6.14
CA ARG A 111 13.18 10.77 -5.86
C ARG A 111 11.67 10.58 -5.84
N ARG A 112 11.01 11.25 -4.92
CA ARG A 112 9.55 11.29 -4.89
C ARG A 112 9.03 12.13 -6.04
N VAL A 113 8.18 11.55 -6.88
CA VAL A 113 7.63 12.18 -8.10
C VAL A 113 6.14 12.46 -8.01
N GLY A 114 5.45 11.91 -7.01
CA GLY A 114 4.04 12.17 -6.80
C GLY A 114 3.50 11.53 -5.53
N GLY A 115 2.20 11.65 -5.33
CA GLY A 115 1.49 11.01 -4.26
C GLY A 115 0.01 11.37 -4.28
N ILE A 116 -0.80 10.51 -3.68
CA ILE A 116 -2.24 10.66 -3.64
C ILE A 116 -2.77 10.13 -2.31
N GLY A 117 -3.85 10.72 -1.79
CA GLY A 117 -4.53 10.27 -0.58
C GLY A 117 -5.32 8.96 -0.71
N THR A 118 -5.18 8.27 -1.85
CA THR A 118 -5.82 6.98 -2.11
C THR A 118 -4.87 5.85 -1.72
N GLY A 119 -5.34 4.92 -0.90
CA GLY A 119 -4.54 3.80 -0.37
C GLY A 119 -5.32 3.02 0.68
N GLY A 120 -4.63 2.35 1.58
CA GLY A 120 -5.21 1.55 2.65
C GLY A 120 -6.13 2.33 3.60
N GLY A 121 -5.84 3.61 3.83
CA GLY A 121 -6.72 4.47 4.62
C GLY A 121 -8.10 4.67 3.96
N MET A 122 -8.15 4.79 2.63
CA MET A 122 -9.41 4.85 1.89
C MET A 122 -10.15 3.51 1.96
N ILE A 123 -9.43 2.39 1.81
CA ILE A 123 -10.04 1.04 1.94
C ILE A 123 -10.67 0.89 3.31
N GLN A 124 -9.96 1.22 4.39
CA GLN A 124 -10.48 1.12 5.76
C GLN A 124 -11.64 2.08 6.01
N GLY A 125 -11.48 3.35 5.65
CA GLY A 125 -12.47 4.39 5.93
C GLY A 125 -13.78 4.17 5.18
N LEU A 126 -13.73 4.02 3.86
CA LEU A 126 -14.93 3.72 3.06
C LEU A 126 -15.46 2.31 3.34
N GLY A 127 -14.56 1.35 3.56
CA GLY A 127 -14.95 0.00 3.95
C GLY A 127 -15.80 0.01 5.21
N TYR A 128 -15.36 0.71 6.26
CA TYR A 128 -16.15 0.88 7.48
C TYR A 128 -17.47 1.58 7.24
N LEU A 129 -17.48 2.72 6.53
CA LEU A 129 -18.70 3.48 6.27
C LEU A 129 -19.76 2.67 5.51
N LEU A 130 -19.34 1.74 4.64
CA LEU A 130 -20.23 0.95 3.79
C LEU A 130 -20.62 -0.41 4.38
N SER A 131 -19.81 -0.97 5.30
CA SER A 131 -20.00 -2.32 5.85
C SER A 131 -20.04 -2.40 7.38
N GLN A 132 -19.62 -1.35 8.08
CA GLN A 132 -19.45 -1.30 9.55
C GLN A 132 -18.35 -2.28 10.07
N ILE A 133 -17.48 -2.79 9.19
CA ILE A 133 -16.37 -3.67 9.55
C ILE A 133 -15.12 -2.83 9.80
N THR A 134 -14.44 -3.05 10.92
CA THR A 134 -13.22 -2.33 11.32
C THR A 134 -11.93 -3.12 11.06
N ASP A 135 -12.02 -4.45 11.00
CA ASP A 135 -10.87 -5.32 10.77
C ASP A 135 -10.48 -5.34 9.29
N TYR A 136 -9.24 -4.95 8.99
CA TYR A 136 -8.74 -4.83 7.61
C TYR A 136 -8.73 -6.17 6.88
N LYS A 137 -8.32 -7.24 7.58
CA LYS A 137 -8.29 -8.58 6.98
C LYS A 137 -9.69 -9.05 6.62
N GLN A 138 -10.66 -8.85 7.52
CA GLN A 138 -12.05 -9.19 7.25
C GLN A 138 -12.61 -8.39 6.06
N LEU A 139 -12.28 -7.09 5.95
CA LEU A 139 -12.67 -6.26 4.80
C LEU A 139 -12.14 -6.84 3.48
N THR A 140 -10.87 -7.17 3.44
CA THR A 140 -10.22 -7.69 2.22
C THR A 140 -10.70 -9.10 1.88
N ASP A 141 -10.84 -9.98 2.87
CA ASP A 141 -11.37 -11.34 2.67
C ASP A 141 -12.81 -11.30 2.11
N MET A 142 -13.66 -10.41 2.63
CA MET A 142 -15.01 -10.24 2.10
C MET A 142 -15.03 -9.69 0.68
N ALA A 143 -14.17 -8.73 0.38
CA ALA A 143 -14.08 -8.12 -0.95
C ALA A 143 -13.72 -9.13 -2.05
N GLN A 144 -12.92 -10.15 -1.74
CA GLN A 144 -12.56 -11.22 -2.68
C GLN A 144 -13.77 -11.99 -3.22
N HIS A 145 -14.87 -12.02 -2.48
CA HIS A 145 -16.12 -12.68 -2.86
C HIS A 145 -17.15 -11.72 -3.45
N GLY A 146 -16.79 -10.44 -3.65
CA GLY A 146 -17.67 -9.41 -4.17
C GLY A 146 -17.63 -9.30 -5.69
N ASP A 147 -18.80 -8.99 -6.29
CA ASP A 147 -18.89 -8.66 -7.70
C ASP A 147 -19.04 -7.13 -7.90
N ARG A 148 -18.00 -6.51 -8.44
CA ARG A 148 -17.96 -5.08 -8.77
C ARG A 148 -18.92 -4.69 -9.87
N ASN A 149 -19.33 -5.63 -10.74
CA ASN A 149 -20.23 -5.32 -11.87
C ASN A 149 -21.62 -4.84 -11.44
N THR A 150 -22.01 -5.13 -10.20
CA THR A 150 -23.27 -4.64 -9.61
C THR A 150 -23.16 -3.19 -9.13
N ILE A 151 -21.95 -2.69 -8.88
CA ILE A 151 -21.66 -1.37 -8.31
C ILE A 151 -21.06 -0.44 -9.37
N ASP A 152 -20.05 -0.94 -10.12
CA ASP A 152 -19.31 -0.17 -11.11
C ASP A 152 -19.98 -0.23 -12.48
N LEU A 153 -20.11 0.93 -13.12
CA LEU A 153 -20.53 1.01 -14.52
C LEU A 153 -19.35 0.60 -15.40
N LYS A 154 -19.53 -0.49 -16.14
CA LYS A 154 -18.55 -0.98 -17.11
C LYS A 154 -18.83 -0.42 -18.50
N VAL A 155 -17.79 -0.36 -19.35
CA VAL A 155 -17.93 0.09 -20.76
C VAL A 155 -19.00 -0.69 -21.48
N ARG A 156 -19.07 -2.03 -21.35
CA ARG A 156 -20.11 -2.88 -21.94
C ARG A 156 -21.54 -2.52 -21.51
N HIS A 157 -21.72 -1.91 -20.34
CA HIS A 157 -23.06 -1.49 -19.89
C HIS A 157 -23.57 -0.25 -20.65
N ILE A 158 -22.65 0.53 -21.25
CA ILE A 158 -22.95 1.71 -22.05
C ILE A 158 -23.25 1.29 -23.51
N TYR A 159 -22.46 0.35 -24.04
CA TYR A 159 -22.51 -0.08 -25.44
C TYR A 159 -23.32 -1.39 -25.59
N LYS A 160 -24.57 -1.39 -25.09
CA LYS A 160 -25.39 -2.62 -24.99
C LYS A 160 -25.57 -3.37 -26.32
N ASP A 161 -25.72 -2.65 -27.42
CA ASP A 161 -26.08 -3.19 -28.74
C ASP A 161 -25.02 -2.96 -29.83
N THR A 162 -23.84 -2.43 -29.43
CA THR A 162 -22.75 -2.12 -30.35
C THR A 162 -21.41 -2.56 -29.74
N GLU A 163 -20.46 -2.88 -30.60
CA GLU A 163 -19.11 -3.19 -30.16
C GLU A 163 -18.46 -1.94 -29.58
N PRO A 164 -17.95 -1.97 -28.33
CA PRO A 164 -17.32 -0.81 -27.72
C PRO A 164 -15.94 -0.53 -28.35
N PRO A 165 -15.50 0.75 -28.45
CA PRO A 165 -14.22 1.13 -29.02
C PRO A 165 -13.02 0.78 -28.14
N ILE A 166 -13.26 0.35 -26.90
CA ILE A 166 -12.27 -0.09 -25.90
C ILE A 166 -12.81 -1.34 -25.18
N PRO A 167 -11.96 -2.13 -24.49
CA PRO A 167 -12.43 -3.35 -23.83
C PRO A 167 -13.62 -3.11 -22.91
N GLY A 168 -14.67 -3.92 -23.10
CA GLY A 168 -15.95 -3.76 -22.40
C GLY A 168 -15.88 -3.97 -20.88
N ASP A 169 -14.85 -4.66 -20.41
CA ASP A 169 -14.64 -4.93 -18.98
C ASP A 169 -13.98 -3.77 -18.21
N LEU A 170 -13.49 -2.76 -18.94
CA LEU A 170 -12.97 -1.57 -18.28
C LEU A 170 -14.08 -0.84 -17.52
N THR A 171 -13.68 -0.23 -16.39
CA THR A 171 -14.59 0.59 -15.59
C THR A 171 -14.78 1.95 -16.27
N ALA A 172 -15.99 2.25 -16.66
CA ALA A 172 -16.37 3.56 -17.21
C ALA A 172 -16.63 4.57 -16.08
N ALA A 173 -17.24 4.12 -14.98
CA ALA A 173 -17.44 4.94 -13.78
C ALA A 173 -17.49 4.06 -12.53
N ASN A 174 -16.54 4.29 -11.61
CA ASN A 174 -16.57 3.65 -10.31
C ASN A 174 -17.84 4.07 -9.55
N PHE A 175 -18.55 3.11 -8.97
CA PHE A 175 -19.85 3.29 -8.32
C PHE A 175 -20.96 3.83 -9.24
N GLY A 176 -20.71 3.97 -10.53
CA GLY A 176 -21.65 4.58 -11.49
C GLY A 176 -22.88 3.72 -11.80
N HIS A 177 -22.86 2.42 -11.51
CA HIS A 177 -23.98 1.53 -11.78
C HIS A 177 -25.08 1.57 -10.71
N VAL A 178 -24.76 2.06 -9.52
CA VAL A 178 -25.68 2.10 -8.36
C VAL A 178 -26.99 2.81 -8.69
N LEU A 179 -26.92 3.97 -9.32
CA LEU A 179 -28.12 4.76 -9.64
C LEU A 179 -28.99 4.15 -10.74
N HIS A 180 -28.49 3.14 -11.47
CA HIS A 180 -29.26 2.40 -12.46
C HIS A 180 -30.01 1.19 -11.88
N HIS A 181 -29.76 0.85 -10.60
CA HIS A 181 -30.28 -0.34 -9.93
C HIS A 181 -30.64 -0.05 -8.47
N LEU A 182 -31.43 0.99 -8.22
CA LEU A 182 -31.76 1.43 -6.86
C LEU A 182 -32.52 0.36 -6.03
N ASP A 183 -33.18 -0.58 -6.70
CA ASP A 183 -33.88 -1.69 -6.04
C ASP A 183 -32.99 -2.91 -5.80
N ALA A 184 -31.71 -2.87 -6.20
CA ALA A 184 -30.80 -3.98 -6.01
C ALA A 184 -30.28 -4.05 -4.56
N ASP A 185 -30.13 -5.26 -4.05
CA ASP A 185 -29.44 -5.49 -2.80
C ASP A 185 -27.90 -5.46 -3.01
N PHE A 186 -27.30 -4.34 -2.68
CA PHE A 186 -25.86 -4.17 -2.73
C PHE A 186 -25.21 -4.78 -1.49
N THR A 187 -24.74 -6.02 -1.62
CA THR A 187 -24.11 -6.75 -0.51
C THR A 187 -22.85 -6.02 -0.02
N PRO A 188 -22.47 -6.17 1.27
CA PRO A 188 -21.21 -5.63 1.78
C PRO A 188 -19.99 -6.08 0.94
N SER A 189 -19.94 -7.33 0.51
CA SER A 189 -18.85 -7.86 -0.33
C SER A 189 -18.72 -7.10 -1.65
N ASN A 190 -19.83 -6.82 -2.35
CA ASN A 190 -19.83 -6.06 -3.61
C ASN A 190 -19.35 -4.64 -3.42
N LYS A 191 -19.82 -3.95 -2.36
CA LYS A 191 -19.38 -2.60 -1.99
C LYS A 191 -17.88 -2.55 -1.71
N LEU A 192 -17.38 -3.51 -0.92
CA LEU A 192 -15.96 -3.61 -0.56
C LEU A 192 -15.07 -3.92 -1.78
N ALA A 193 -15.52 -4.81 -2.67
CA ALA A 193 -14.83 -5.08 -3.92
C ALA A 193 -14.72 -3.83 -4.80
N ALA A 194 -15.77 -3.02 -4.88
CA ALA A 194 -15.75 -1.75 -5.61
C ALA A 194 -14.79 -0.73 -4.96
N VAL A 195 -14.75 -0.61 -3.63
CA VAL A 195 -13.80 0.25 -2.91
C VAL A 195 -12.35 -0.15 -3.21
N ILE A 196 -12.02 -1.44 -3.09
CA ILE A 196 -10.66 -1.93 -3.39
C ILE A 196 -10.35 -1.71 -4.88
N GLY A 197 -11.32 -1.93 -5.73
CA GLY A 197 -11.18 -1.72 -7.16
C GLY A 197 -10.83 -0.28 -7.53
N VAL A 198 -11.55 0.72 -7.00
CA VAL A 198 -11.23 2.12 -7.29
C VAL A 198 -9.85 2.52 -6.79
N VAL A 199 -9.44 2.01 -5.62
CA VAL A 199 -8.09 2.26 -5.10
C VAL A 199 -7.04 1.68 -6.05
N GLY A 200 -7.20 0.43 -6.46
CA GLY A 200 -6.28 -0.22 -7.41
C GLY A 200 -6.21 0.49 -8.76
N GLU A 201 -7.35 0.87 -9.33
CA GLU A 201 -7.41 1.60 -10.61
C GLU A 201 -6.74 2.98 -10.54
N VAL A 202 -6.98 3.75 -9.47
CA VAL A 202 -6.39 5.06 -9.29
C VAL A 202 -4.86 4.96 -9.13
N VAL A 203 -4.39 4.08 -8.25
CA VAL A 203 -2.96 3.87 -8.00
C VAL A 203 -2.25 3.39 -9.27
N THR A 204 -2.82 2.42 -9.97
CA THR A 204 -2.23 1.87 -11.20
C THR A 204 -2.21 2.89 -12.33
N THR A 205 -3.29 3.64 -12.53
CA THR A 205 -3.33 4.70 -13.56
C THR A 205 -2.30 5.79 -13.30
N MET A 206 -2.15 6.21 -12.05
CA MET A 206 -1.13 7.18 -11.65
C MET A 206 0.29 6.63 -11.88
N ALA A 207 0.56 5.40 -11.48
CA ALA A 207 1.86 4.76 -11.66
C ALA A 207 2.23 4.65 -13.14
N ILE A 208 1.29 4.21 -14.00
CA ILE A 208 1.48 4.13 -15.47
C ILE A 208 1.73 5.52 -16.06
N THR A 209 0.98 6.54 -15.62
CA THR A 209 1.15 7.91 -16.13
C THR A 209 2.53 8.44 -15.81
N VAL A 210 2.99 8.24 -14.58
CA VAL A 210 4.34 8.63 -14.15
C VAL A 210 5.41 7.82 -14.88
N ALA A 211 5.24 6.50 -15.05
CA ALA A 211 6.18 5.66 -15.78
C ALA A 211 6.39 6.13 -17.23
N ARG A 212 5.31 6.55 -17.89
CA ARG A 212 5.37 7.14 -19.25
C ARG A 212 6.15 8.45 -19.28
N GLU A 213 5.97 9.32 -18.28
CA GLU A 213 6.71 10.58 -18.16
C GLU A 213 8.23 10.35 -18.04
N PHE A 214 8.61 9.34 -17.20
CA PHE A 214 10.01 8.95 -16.99
C PHE A 214 10.55 7.95 -18.02
N LYS A 215 9.72 7.52 -18.98
CA LYS A 215 10.07 6.56 -20.06
C LYS A 215 10.62 5.24 -19.54
N THR A 216 10.14 4.78 -18.41
CA THR A 216 10.42 3.45 -17.87
C THR A 216 9.24 2.51 -18.08
N GLU A 217 9.52 1.24 -18.33
CA GLU A 217 8.52 0.17 -18.47
C GLU A 217 8.29 -0.59 -17.16
N ASN A 218 9.09 -0.30 -16.14
CA ASN A 218 9.10 -1.02 -14.89
C ASN A 218 8.29 -0.28 -13.82
N ILE A 219 7.28 -0.95 -13.27
CA ILE A 219 6.50 -0.45 -12.14
C ILE A 219 6.51 -1.51 -11.04
N VAL A 220 6.91 -1.12 -9.84
CA VAL A 220 6.95 -1.99 -8.67
C VAL A 220 6.00 -1.45 -7.61
N TYR A 221 5.16 -2.32 -7.08
CA TYR A 221 4.24 -1.97 -5.99
C TYR A 221 4.79 -2.52 -4.68
N ILE A 222 4.80 -1.67 -3.65
CA ILE A 222 5.15 -2.03 -2.28
C ILE A 222 4.15 -1.43 -1.31
N GLY A 223 4.12 -1.93 -0.09
CA GLY A 223 3.29 -1.38 0.98
C GLY A 223 2.42 -2.43 1.66
N SER A 224 1.73 -2.01 2.71
CA SER A 224 0.90 -2.91 3.54
C SER A 224 -0.52 -3.13 3.01
N SER A 225 -0.86 -2.52 1.87
CA SER A 225 -2.20 -2.61 1.26
C SER A 225 -2.27 -3.55 0.04
N PHE A 226 -1.21 -4.34 -0.18
CA PHE A 226 -1.13 -5.42 -1.18
C PHE A 226 -0.99 -6.77 -0.51
#